data_97ffc8c76e910b1d2dadb2bae9269e7a
#
_entry.id   97ffc8c76e910b1d2dadb2bae9269e7a
#
_cell.length_a   1.000
_cell.length_b   1.000
_cell.length_c   1.000
_cell.angle_alpha   90.00
_cell.angle_beta   90.00
_cell.angle_gamma   90.00
#
_symmetry.space_group_name_H-M   'P 1'
#
loop_
_entity.id
_entity.type
_entity.pdbx_description
1 polymer ?
#
loop_
_entity_poly.entity_id
_entity_poly.type
_entity_poly.pdbx_seq_one_letter_code
_entity_poly.pdbx_strand_id
1 'polypeptide(L)'
;MNMSRIAFSRTMMCAIVGAGLSAYGATKATKPEAGSTAEKKKAKTEWAVMTPDPSLPNVLILGDSISIGYTLEVRKLLAGKANVFRPMKGNGPENCSGTIAGVENIDRWLEGQKWAVIHFNWGLHDMKHVAKDNPGALSSKAEDPVQATVELYTKNMEAIVKKLQATGAKLIFATTTPVTPGTTNPLRETTAPAVYNAAALKVMKENNVAVNDLYTFCLPQLETIQLPKNVHFKPEGSTALAKEVAQKITEELAKGKK
;
A
#
# COMPACT_ATOMS: atom_id res chain seq x y z
N MET A 1 -23.38 70.39 10.86
CA MET A 1 -22.44 71.46 10.46
C MET A 1 -21.47 70.86 9.47
N ASN A 2 -21.68 71.20 8.23
CA ASN A 2 -20.84 71.59 7.08
C ASN A 2 -19.65 70.65 6.78
N MET A 3 -19.80 69.90 5.70
CA MET A 3 -19.50 70.22 4.28
C MET A 3 -18.11 70.81 4.05
N SER A 4 -17.28 70.07 3.25
CA SER A 4 -16.82 70.59 1.99
C SER A 4 -16.13 69.51 1.10
N ARG A 5 -16.70 69.40 -0.09
CA ARG A 5 -16.12 68.73 -1.27
C ARG A 5 -15.04 69.62 -1.86
N ILE A 6 -13.94 69.02 -2.38
CA ILE A 6 -13.23 69.61 -3.51
C ILE A 6 -12.85 68.50 -4.52
N ALA A 7 -13.33 68.64 -5.73
CA ALA A 7 -12.96 67.93 -6.91
C ALA A 7 -12.09 68.84 -7.81
N PHE A 8 -11.05 68.30 -8.43
CA PHE A 8 -10.39 68.83 -9.64
C PHE A 8 -9.79 67.67 -10.40
N SER A 9 -10.22 67.36 -11.46
CA SER A 9 -10.21 67.58 -12.90
C SER A 9 -8.82 67.42 -13.58
N ARG A 10 -8.80 66.41 -14.46
CA ARG A 10 -8.18 66.28 -15.79
C ARG A 10 -6.77 66.81 -16.04
N THR A 11 -5.87 65.97 -16.53
CA THR A 11 -5.39 66.11 -17.94
C THR A 11 -4.73 64.81 -18.42
N MET A 12 -5.04 64.48 -19.64
CA MET A 12 -4.65 63.38 -20.50
C MET A 12 -3.30 63.68 -21.16
N MET A 13 -2.37 62.69 -21.16
CA MET A 13 -1.34 62.68 -22.21
C MET A 13 -0.91 61.23 -22.52
N CYS A 14 -1.12 60.88 -23.78
CA CYS A 14 -0.63 59.65 -24.40
C CYS A 14 0.88 59.67 -24.60
N ALA A 15 1.56 58.54 -24.35
CA ALA A 15 2.77 58.17 -25.08
C ALA A 15 2.80 56.64 -25.24
N ILE A 16 2.76 56.24 -26.49
CA ILE A 16 2.94 54.86 -26.96
C ILE A 16 4.45 54.60 -27.05
N VAL A 17 4.95 53.50 -26.52
CA VAL A 17 6.10 52.76 -27.09
C VAL A 17 6.19 51.36 -26.49
N GLY A 18 6.13 50.34 -27.32
CA GLY A 18 7.09 49.25 -27.33
C GLY A 18 6.64 47.91 -26.78
N ALA A 19 6.28 47.04 -27.66
CA ALA A 19 5.99 45.61 -27.46
C ALA A 19 7.16 44.85 -26.86
N GLY A 20 6.84 44.00 -25.87
CA GLY A 20 7.69 42.93 -25.39
C GLY A 20 6.79 41.81 -24.89
N LEU A 21 6.21 41.03 -25.79
CA LEU A 21 5.54 39.78 -25.45
C LEU A 21 6.60 38.77 -25.00
N SER A 22 6.80 38.59 -23.70
CA SER A 22 7.43 37.42 -23.15
C SER A 22 6.33 36.43 -22.82
N ALA A 23 6.14 35.45 -23.71
CA ALA A 23 5.24 34.33 -23.50
C ALA A 23 5.85 33.42 -22.42
N TYR A 24 5.39 33.56 -21.19
CA TYR A 24 5.61 32.54 -20.16
C TYR A 24 4.72 31.34 -20.53
N GLY A 25 5.33 30.35 -21.16
CA GLY A 25 4.71 29.08 -21.46
C GLY A 25 4.31 28.37 -20.15
N ALA A 26 3.01 28.36 -19.88
CA ALA A 26 2.46 27.47 -18.86
C ALA A 26 2.68 26.03 -19.29
N THR A 27 3.67 25.37 -18.72
CA THR A 27 3.85 23.93 -18.84
C THR A 27 2.65 23.28 -18.16
N LYS A 28 1.71 22.77 -18.96
CA LYS A 28 0.65 21.87 -18.50
C LYS A 28 1.35 20.69 -17.80
N ALA A 29 1.08 20.51 -16.50
CA ALA A 29 1.43 19.30 -15.81
C ALA A 29 0.74 18.12 -16.55
N THR A 30 1.53 17.31 -17.21
CA THR A 30 1.06 16.09 -17.86
C THR A 30 0.64 15.12 -16.76
N LYS A 31 -0.65 14.80 -16.76
CA LYS A 31 -1.22 13.69 -16.01
C LYS A 31 -0.42 12.43 -16.38
N PRO A 32 0.00 11.56 -15.43
CA PRO A 32 0.72 10.35 -15.79
C PRO A 32 -0.13 9.56 -16.77
N GLU A 33 0.44 9.24 -17.93
CA GLU A 33 -0.23 8.47 -18.98
C GLU A 33 -0.66 7.12 -18.40
N ALA A 34 -1.94 6.87 -18.45
CA ALA A 34 -2.49 5.56 -18.17
C ALA A 34 -1.92 4.60 -19.21
N GLY A 35 -1.10 3.63 -18.76
CA GLY A 35 -0.39 2.66 -19.57
C GLY A 35 -1.19 2.16 -20.79
N SER A 36 -0.48 1.85 -21.86
CA SER A 36 -1.06 1.50 -23.16
C SER A 36 -2.06 0.34 -23.04
N THR A 37 -3.00 0.24 -23.97
CA THR A 37 -3.98 -0.86 -24.03
C THR A 37 -3.31 -2.24 -24.06
N ALA A 38 -2.11 -2.33 -24.64
CA ALA A 38 -1.30 -3.56 -24.67
C ALA A 38 -0.73 -3.92 -23.30
N GLU A 39 -0.25 -2.94 -22.50
CA GLU A 39 0.20 -3.18 -21.12
C GLU A 39 -0.92 -3.57 -20.18
N LYS A 40 -2.09 -2.94 -20.32
CA LYS A 40 -3.30 -3.31 -19.57
C LYS A 40 -3.77 -4.73 -19.93
N LYS A 41 -3.66 -5.13 -21.20
CA LYS A 41 -4.01 -6.47 -21.66
C LYS A 41 -3.00 -7.52 -21.17
N LYS A 42 -1.70 -7.19 -21.16
CA LYS A 42 -0.63 -8.03 -20.61
C LYS A 42 -0.81 -8.22 -19.09
N ALA A 43 -1.06 -7.13 -18.36
CA ALA A 43 -1.32 -7.20 -16.92
C ALA A 43 -2.56 -8.06 -16.59
N LYS A 44 -3.64 -8.00 -17.38
CA LYS A 44 -4.81 -8.86 -17.20
C LYS A 44 -4.51 -10.34 -17.41
N THR A 45 -3.64 -10.70 -18.35
CA THR A 45 -3.23 -12.10 -18.59
C THR A 45 -2.31 -12.64 -17.50
N GLU A 46 -1.44 -11.80 -16.92
CA GLU A 46 -0.56 -12.20 -15.81
C GLU A 46 -1.32 -12.49 -14.50
N TRP A 47 -2.48 -11.85 -14.29
CA TRP A 47 -3.38 -12.11 -13.18
C TRP A 47 -4.45 -13.18 -13.49
N ALA A 48 -4.42 -13.77 -14.69
CA ALA A 48 -5.34 -14.85 -15.04
C ALA A 48 -5.26 -16.00 -14.03
N VAL A 49 -6.39 -16.70 -13.88
CA VAL A 49 -6.52 -17.80 -12.93
C VAL A 49 -5.37 -18.78 -13.11
N MET A 50 -4.57 -18.91 -12.06
CA MET A 50 -3.48 -19.87 -12.01
C MET A 50 -4.10 -21.28 -11.86
N THR A 51 -3.75 -22.21 -12.75
CA THR A 51 -4.04 -23.63 -12.52
C THR A 51 -3.03 -24.16 -11.51
N PRO A 52 -3.44 -24.49 -10.28
CA PRO A 52 -2.52 -24.96 -9.27
C PRO A 52 -1.99 -26.36 -9.63
N ASP A 53 -0.71 -26.59 -9.36
CA ASP A 53 -0.12 -27.92 -9.37
C ASP A 53 -0.53 -28.65 -8.07
N PRO A 54 -1.30 -29.75 -8.11
CA PRO A 54 -1.77 -30.43 -6.91
C PRO A 54 -0.65 -31.06 -6.07
N SER A 55 0.54 -31.21 -6.62
CA SER A 55 1.71 -31.73 -5.89
C SER A 55 2.43 -30.66 -5.05
N LEU A 56 2.13 -29.37 -5.26
CA LEU A 56 2.79 -28.26 -4.61
C LEU A 56 1.96 -27.69 -3.45
N PRO A 57 2.63 -27.17 -2.40
CA PRO A 57 1.93 -26.51 -1.29
C PRO A 57 1.30 -25.18 -1.76
N ASN A 58 0.12 -24.86 -1.22
CA ASN A 58 -0.56 -23.59 -1.48
C ASN A 58 -0.10 -22.52 -0.48
N VAL A 59 0.25 -21.37 -1.01
CA VAL A 59 0.66 -20.15 -0.27
C VAL A 59 -0.34 -19.04 -0.57
N LEU A 60 -0.86 -18.39 0.46
CA LEU A 60 -1.72 -17.21 0.33
C LEU A 60 -0.95 -15.95 0.69
N ILE A 61 -1.03 -14.93 -0.16
CA ILE A 61 -0.55 -13.58 0.13
C ILE A 61 -1.75 -12.66 0.36
N LEU A 62 -1.87 -12.12 1.58
CA LEU A 62 -2.87 -11.12 1.96
C LEU A 62 -2.17 -9.78 2.19
N GLY A 63 -2.81 -8.70 1.75
CA GLY A 63 -2.30 -7.35 1.98
C GLY A 63 -2.77 -6.35 0.91
N ASP A 64 -2.28 -5.15 1.02
CA ASP A 64 -2.67 -4.00 0.22
C ASP A 64 -1.94 -3.91 -1.14
N SER A 65 -1.87 -2.70 -1.71
CA SER A 65 -1.24 -2.43 -3.00
C SER A 65 0.27 -2.73 -3.03
N ILE A 66 0.95 -2.69 -1.89
CA ILE A 66 2.37 -3.06 -1.82
C ILE A 66 2.52 -4.56 -2.11
N SER A 67 1.69 -5.38 -1.48
CA SER A 67 1.68 -6.82 -1.72
C SER A 67 1.24 -7.18 -3.15
N ILE A 68 0.33 -6.42 -3.74
CA ILE A 68 -0.01 -6.54 -5.16
C ILE A 68 1.23 -6.34 -6.02
N GLY A 69 2.02 -5.31 -5.72
CA GLY A 69 3.22 -4.96 -6.48
C GLY A 69 4.26 -6.08 -6.54
N TYR A 70 4.43 -6.87 -5.49
CA TYR A 70 5.43 -7.93 -5.47
C TYR A 70 4.87 -9.34 -5.74
N THR A 71 3.56 -9.57 -5.72
CA THR A 71 2.98 -10.94 -5.79
C THR A 71 3.37 -11.70 -7.07
N LEU A 72 3.33 -11.06 -8.24
CA LEU A 72 3.66 -11.74 -9.51
C LEU A 72 5.12 -12.18 -9.56
N GLU A 73 6.02 -11.38 -9.01
CA GLU A 73 7.43 -11.74 -8.94
C GLU A 73 7.68 -12.85 -7.91
N VAL A 74 6.95 -12.86 -6.78
CA VAL A 74 6.97 -13.99 -5.82
C VAL A 74 6.49 -15.29 -6.50
N ARG A 75 5.44 -15.23 -7.34
CA ARG A 75 4.99 -16.39 -8.14
C ARG A 75 6.11 -16.95 -8.99
N LYS A 76 6.87 -16.09 -9.69
CA LYS A 76 8.02 -16.51 -10.53
C LYS A 76 9.13 -17.13 -9.69
N LEU A 77 9.50 -16.52 -8.57
CA LEU A 77 10.56 -17.00 -7.68
C LEU A 77 10.23 -18.33 -7.00
N LEU A 78 8.94 -18.62 -6.80
CA LEU A 78 8.45 -19.86 -6.20
C LEU A 78 7.89 -20.86 -7.23
N ALA A 79 8.09 -20.62 -8.54
CA ALA A 79 7.67 -21.56 -9.59
C ALA A 79 8.28 -22.95 -9.36
N GLY A 80 7.45 -23.99 -9.45
CA GLY A 80 7.84 -25.37 -9.15
C GLY A 80 8.10 -25.68 -7.67
N LYS A 81 7.88 -24.73 -6.77
CA LYS A 81 8.04 -24.91 -5.32
C LYS A 81 6.76 -24.72 -4.54
N ALA A 82 5.88 -23.81 -4.98
CA ALA A 82 4.61 -23.52 -4.35
C ALA A 82 3.63 -22.88 -5.35
N ASN A 83 2.33 -23.12 -5.12
CA ASN A 83 1.25 -22.37 -5.75
C ASN A 83 1.04 -21.08 -4.94
N VAL A 84 1.21 -19.90 -5.54
CA VAL A 84 1.07 -18.64 -4.84
C VAL A 84 -0.23 -17.93 -5.23
N PHE A 85 -1.14 -17.84 -4.28
CA PHE A 85 -2.44 -17.22 -4.41
C PHE A 85 -2.52 -15.85 -3.76
N ARG A 86 -3.50 -15.08 -4.15
CA ARG A 86 -4.02 -13.92 -3.44
C ARG A 86 -5.51 -13.75 -3.72
N PRO A 87 -6.25 -13.01 -2.89
CA PRO A 87 -7.62 -12.67 -3.18
C PRO A 87 -7.76 -11.94 -4.51
N MET A 88 -8.81 -12.31 -5.25
CA MET A 88 -9.12 -11.71 -6.54
C MET A 88 -10.50 -11.04 -6.49
N LYS A 89 -10.65 -9.92 -7.20
CA LYS A 89 -11.93 -9.23 -7.39
C LYS A 89 -12.13 -8.97 -8.89
N GLY A 90 -13.08 -9.67 -9.46
CA GLY A 90 -13.21 -9.74 -10.92
C GLY A 90 -11.95 -10.35 -11.56
N ASN A 91 -11.37 -9.69 -12.54
CA ASN A 91 -10.18 -10.15 -13.27
C ASN A 91 -8.86 -9.58 -12.76
N GLY A 92 -8.82 -9.05 -11.55
CA GLY A 92 -7.62 -8.44 -10.98
C GLY A 92 -7.39 -8.78 -9.52
N PRO A 93 -6.21 -8.46 -8.98
CA PRO A 93 -5.88 -8.69 -7.59
C PRO A 93 -6.73 -7.78 -6.69
N GLU A 94 -7.29 -8.35 -5.63
CA GLU A 94 -8.01 -7.58 -4.62
C GLU A 94 -7.00 -6.89 -3.69
N ASN A 95 -7.25 -5.60 -3.40
CA ASN A 95 -6.54 -4.88 -2.35
C ASN A 95 -7.23 -5.16 -1.01
N CYS A 96 -6.53 -5.82 -0.09
CA CYS A 96 -7.08 -6.17 1.23
C CYS A 96 -7.21 -4.98 2.20
N SER A 97 -6.85 -3.77 1.76
CA SER A 97 -7.05 -2.51 2.50
C SER A 97 -6.41 -2.48 3.89
N GLY A 98 -7.12 -1.92 4.90
CA GLY A 98 -6.72 -1.91 6.30
C GLY A 98 -7.35 -3.04 7.10
N THR A 99 -7.06 -3.09 8.40
CA THR A 99 -7.52 -4.15 9.31
C THR A 99 -9.03 -4.21 9.46
N ILE A 100 -9.76 -3.10 9.28
CA ILE A 100 -11.23 -3.08 9.28
C ILE A 100 -11.75 -4.01 8.18
N ALA A 101 -11.29 -3.80 6.95
CA ALA A 101 -11.63 -4.67 5.82
C ALA A 101 -11.09 -6.10 6.03
N GLY A 102 -9.94 -6.24 6.71
CA GLY A 102 -9.38 -7.53 7.10
C GLY A 102 -10.35 -8.35 7.93
N VAL A 103 -10.89 -7.78 9.02
CA VAL A 103 -11.87 -8.46 9.88
C VAL A 103 -13.15 -8.83 9.14
N GLU A 104 -13.62 -7.95 8.25
CA GLU A 104 -14.85 -8.16 7.49
C GLU A 104 -14.74 -9.27 6.43
N ASN A 105 -13.56 -9.43 5.81
CA ASN A 105 -13.41 -10.26 4.63
C ASN A 105 -12.52 -11.49 4.83
N ILE A 106 -11.87 -11.65 5.98
CA ILE A 106 -10.87 -12.71 6.19
C ILE A 106 -11.42 -14.11 5.90
N ASP A 107 -12.63 -14.41 6.34
CA ASP A 107 -13.26 -15.73 6.14
C ASP A 107 -13.40 -16.03 4.64
N ARG A 108 -13.88 -15.07 3.85
CA ARG A 108 -13.98 -15.19 2.38
C ARG A 108 -12.63 -15.37 1.70
N TRP A 109 -11.59 -14.69 2.15
CA TRP A 109 -10.25 -14.83 1.55
C TRP A 109 -9.56 -16.14 1.88
N LEU A 110 -9.98 -16.81 2.95
CA LEU A 110 -9.46 -18.11 3.36
C LEU A 110 -10.14 -19.30 2.70
N GLU A 111 -11.32 -19.08 2.11
CA GLU A 111 -12.14 -20.15 1.52
C GLU A 111 -11.46 -20.87 0.33
N GLY A 112 -11.88 -22.10 0.11
CA GLY A 112 -11.64 -22.86 -1.12
C GLY A 112 -10.31 -23.61 -1.21
N GLN A 113 -9.34 -23.37 -0.29
CA GLN A 113 -8.04 -24.01 -0.33
C GLN A 113 -7.54 -24.43 1.06
N LYS A 114 -6.71 -25.47 1.09
CA LYS A 114 -5.86 -25.76 2.27
C LYS A 114 -4.54 -25.02 2.11
N TRP A 115 -4.24 -24.13 3.04
CA TRP A 115 -3.05 -23.30 3.02
C TRP A 115 -1.90 -23.96 3.76
N ALA A 116 -0.71 -24.01 3.15
CA ALA A 116 0.52 -24.42 3.82
C ALA A 116 1.20 -23.23 4.51
N VAL A 117 1.16 -22.06 3.87
CA VAL A 117 1.70 -20.81 4.39
C VAL A 117 0.75 -19.66 4.06
N ILE A 118 0.52 -18.76 5.00
CA ILE A 118 -0.15 -17.49 4.78
C ILE A 118 0.82 -16.35 5.13
N HIS A 119 1.20 -15.57 4.12
CA HIS A 119 1.99 -14.34 4.26
C HIS A 119 1.06 -13.14 4.22
N PHE A 120 1.07 -12.30 5.26
CA PHE A 120 0.09 -11.23 5.40
C PHE A 120 0.69 -9.93 5.93
N ASN A 121 0.05 -8.81 5.55
CA ASN A 121 0.40 -7.46 5.98
C ASN A 121 -0.84 -6.58 6.05
N TRP A 122 -0.92 -5.73 7.06
CA TRP A 122 -1.82 -4.58 7.18
C TRP A 122 -1.09 -3.45 7.92
N GLY A 123 -1.49 -2.19 7.64
CA GLY A 123 -0.99 -1.01 8.33
C GLY A 123 -1.10 0.28 7.53
N LEU A 124 -0.62 0.33 6.27
CA LEU A 124 -0.63 1.57 5.47
C LEU A 124 -2.03 2.17 5.27
N HIS A 125 -3.06 1.34 5.21
CA HIS A 125 -4.44 1.83 5.14
C HIS A 125 -4.98 2.24 6.50
N ASP A 126 -4.54 1.60 7.58
CA ASP A 126 -4.98 1.91 8.94
C ASP A 126 -4.47 3.29 9.39
N MET A 127 -3.21 3.62 9.10
CA MET A 127 -2.58 4.87 9.51
C MET A 127 -2.85 6.06 8.58
N LYS A 128 -3.58 5.88 7.47
CA LYS A 128 -3.93 7.01 6.61
C LYS A 128 -5.00 7.90 7.23
N HIS A 129 -4.89 9.21 7.03
CA HIS A 129 -5.91 10.15 7.45
C HIS A 129 -7.16 10.06 6.56
N VAL A 130 -8.32 10.14 7.18
CA VAL A 130 -9.65 10.15 6.55
C VAL A 130 -10.43 11.35 7.03
N ALA A 131 -11.33 11.88 6.20
CA ALA A 131 -12.09 13.07 6.57
C ALA A 131 -12.98 12.79 7.78
N LYS A 132 -12.95 13.69 8.77
CA LYS A 132 -13.68 13.56 10.04
C LYS A 132 -15.17 13.32 9.83
N ASP A 133 -15.77 14.04 8.89
CA ASP A 133 -17.20 13.99 8.62
C ASP A 133 -17.58 12.95 7.54
N ASN A 134 -16.60 12.31 6.92
CA ASN A 134 -16.79 11.25 5.92
C ASN A 134 -15.62 10.26 5.95
N PRO A 135 -15.63 9.24 6.82
CA PRO A 135 -14.53 8.27 6.93
C PRO A 135 -14.22 7.48 5.65
N GLY A 136 -15.11 7.51 4.66
CA GLY A 136 -14.88 6.96 3.34
C GLY A 136 -14.01 7.83 2.44
N ALA A 137 -13.85 9.11 2.75
CA ALA A 137 -13.02 10.06 2.00
C ALA A 137 -11.62 10.17 2.61
N LEU A 138 -10.62 10.32 1.73
CA LEU A 138 -9.23 10.51 2.13
C LEU A 138 -9.00 11.94 2.60
N SER A 139 -8.08 12.13 3.56
CA SER A 139 -7.69 13.45 4.03
C SER A 139 -6.18 13.71 3.91
N SER A 140 -5.85 14.98 3.67
CA SER A 140 -4.48 15.50 3.70
C SER A 140 -4.22 16.37 4.93
N LYS A 141 -5.17 16.42 5.87
CA LYS A 141 -5.14 17.27 7.06
C LYS A 141 -4.67 16.45 8.26
N ALA A 142 -3.72 16.99 9.04
CA ALA A 142 -3.18 16.33 10.23
C ALA A 142 -4.19 16.29 11.39
N GLU A 143 -5.12 17.23 11.43
CA GLU A 143 -6.19 17.27 12.42
C GLU A 143 -7.33 16.26 12.19
N ASP A 144 -7.40 15.68 11.00
CA ASP A 144 -8.37 14.64 10.71
C ASP A 144 -7.91 13.29 11.30
N PRO A 145 -8.86 12.40 11.65
CA PRO A 145 -8.50 11.11 12.25
C PRO A 145 -7.79 10.18 11.29
N VAL A 146 -7.03 9.22 11.82
CA VAL A 146 -6.56 8.06 11.07
C VAL A 146 -7.70 7.07 10.85
N GLN A 147 -7.63 6.23 9.82
CA GLN A 147 -8.68 5.26 9.50
C GLN A 147 -8.91 4.24 10.64
N ALA A 148 -7.84 3.77 11.27
CA ALA A 148 -7.90 2.95 12.47
C ALA A 148 -6.82 3.42 13.45
N THR A 149 -7.20 3.74 14.68
CA THR A 149 -6.24 4.03 15.74
C THR A 149 -5.36 2.81 16.03
N VAL A 150 -4.23 2.99 16.71
CA VAL A 150 -3.34 1.86 17.07
C VAL A 150 -4.08 0.82 17.91
N GLU A 151 -4.98 1.24 18.79
CA GLU A 151 -5.79 0.35 19.62
C GLU A 151 -6.76 -0.49 18.77
N LEU A 152 -7.47 0.15 17.84
CA LEU A 152 -8.38 -0.54 16.93
C LEU A 152 -7.61 -1.49 16.00
N TYR A 153 -6.50 -1.01 15.45
CA TYR A 153 -5.59 -1.83 14.63
C TYR A 153 -5.13 -3.08 15.37
N THR A 154 -4.67 -2.93 16.63
CA THR A 154 -4.22 -4.04 17.47
C THR A 154 -5.33 -5.07 17.70
N LYS A 155 -6.50 -4.61 18.12
CA LYS A 155 -7.69 -5.46 18.32
C LYS A 155 -8.07 -6.22 17.04
N ASN A 156 -8.05 -5.55 15.90
CA ASN A 156 -8.35 -6.16 14.62
C ASN A 156 -7.29 -7.20 14.21
N MET A 157 -6.00 -6.88 14.44
CA MET A 157 -4.91 -7.81 14.17
C MET A 157 -5.01 -9.09 15.00
N GLU A 158 -5.35 -8.99 16.28
CA GLU A 158 -5.61 -10.14 17.14
C GLU A 158 -6.74 -11.03 16.58
N ALA A 159 -7.86 -10.41 16.17
CA ALA A 159 -8.99 -11.12 15.58
C ALA A 159 -8.60 -11.81 14.26
N ILE A 160 -7.86 -11.12 13.39
CA ILE A 160 -7.37 -11.67 12.12
C ILE A 160 -6.41 -12.83 12.38
N VAL A 161 -5.41 -12.66 13.24
CA VAL A 161 -4.42 -13.71 13.55
C VAL A 161 -5.11 -14.96 14.08
N LYS A 162 -6.10 -14.83 14.94
CA LYS A 162 -6.90 -15.96 15.45
C LYS A 162 -7.59 -16.74 14.31
N LYS A 163 -8.14 -16.03 13.32
CA LYS A 163 -8.76 -16.64 12.13
C LYS A 163 -7.72 -17.35 11.25
N LEU A 164 -6.56 -16.71 11.05
CA LEU A 164 -5.46 -17.27 10.27
C LEU A 164 -4.92 -18.55 10.94
N GLN A 165 -4.73 -18.56 12.27
CA GLN A 165 -4.29 -19.73 13.02
C GLN A 165 -5.26 -20.92 12.91
N ALA A 166 -6.57 -20.66 12.86
CA ALA A 166 -7.58 -21.68 12.70
C ALA A 166 -7.47 -22.48 11.38
N THR A 167 -6.76 -21.95 10.38
CA THR A 167 -6.48 -22.68 9.11
C THR A 167 -5.45 -23.79 9.25
N GLY A 168 -4.64 -23.78 10.32
CA GLY A 168 -3.48 -24.67 10.49
C GLY A 168 -2.28 -24.33 9.61
N ALA A 169 -2.34 -23.24 8.83
CA ALA A 169 -1.22 -22.76 8.02
C ALA A 169 -0.10 -22.18 8.88
N LYS A 170 1.12 -22.22 8.38
CA LYS A 170 2.22 -21.43 8.92
C LYS A 170 2.01 -19.97 8.58
N LEU A 171 2.14 -19.10 9.56
CA LEU A 171 1.85 -17.68 9.43
C LEU A 171 3.14 -16.87 9.35
N ILE A 172 3.18 -15.92 8.43
CA ILE A 172 4.27 -14.96 8.27
C ILE A 172 3.65 -13.55 8.21
N PHE A 173 3.90 -12.74 9.21
CA PHE A 173 3.55 -11.32 9.18
C PHE A 173 4.68 -10.52 8.52
N ALA A 174 4.36 -9.74 7.51
CA ALA A 174 5.27 -8.74 6.96
C ALA A 174 5.05 -7.40 7.65
N THR A 175 6.12 -6.79 8.18
CA THR A 175 6.02 -5.44 8.74
C THR A 175 5.63 -4.45 7.67
N THR A 176 4.83 -3.44 8.05
CA THR A 176 4.44 -2.34 7.17
C THR A 176 5.66 -1.54 6.75
N THR A 177 5.80 -1.34 5.45
CA THR A 177 6.94 -0.63 4.84
C THR A 177 6.95 0.86 5.22
N PRO A 178 8.09 1.56 5.12
CA PRO A 178 8.19 2.98 5.45
C PRO A 178 7.29 3.87 4.61
N VAL A 179 6.94 5.02 5.16
CA VAL A 179 6.29 6.14 4.47
C VAL A 179 7.33 7.21 4.18
N THR A 180 7.48 7.59 2.91
CA THR A 180 8.42 8.66 2.51
C THR A 180 7.93 10.04 2.92
N PRO A 181 8.82 10.98 3.27
CA PRO A 181 8.44 12.36 3.56
C PRO A 181 7.63 12.99 2.42
N GLY A 182 6.60 13.77 2.78
CA GLY A 182 5.73 14.43 1.82
C GLY A 182 4.63 13.55 1.23
N THR A 183 4.37 12.38 1.79
CA THR A 183 3.20 11.54 1.47
C THR A 183 1.94 12.14 2.10
N THR A 184 1.25 13.00 1.36
CA THR A 184 0.15 13.81 1.88
C THR A 184 -1.23 13.52 1.28
N ASN A 185 -1.33 12.62 0.31
CA ASN A 185 -2.62 12.32 -0.33
C ASN A 185 -2.87 10.81 -0.46
N PRO A 186 -3.49 10.17 0.53
CA PRO A 186 -3.85 10.70 1.87
C PRO A 186 -2.60 10.92 2.74
N LEU A 187 -2.74 11.80 3.73
CA LEU A 187 -1.67 12.02 4.72
C LEU A 187 -1.38 10.73 5.47
N ARG A 188 -0.10 10.46 5.65
CA ARG A 188 0.46 9.46 6.56
C ARG A 188 1.72 10.03 7.19
N GLU A 189 1.77 10.01 8.51
CA GLU A 189 2.96 10.43 9.23
C GLU A 189 4.11 9.46 8.99
N THR A 190 5.31 9.97 8.75
CA THR A 190 6.51 9.14 8.48
C THR A 190 6.89 8.26 9.65
N THR A 191 6.52 8.63 10.87
CA THR A 191 6.73 7.87 12.10
C THR A 191 5.67 6.81 12.35
N ALA A 192 4.50 6.90 11.72
CA ALA A 192 3.38 5.99 11.97
C ALA A 192 3.72 4.51 11.70
N PRO A 193 4.45 4.14 10.62
CA PRO A 193 4.77 2.74 10.39
C PRO A 193 5.50 2.08 11.56
N ALA A 194 6.44 2.77 12.21
CA ALA A 194 7.16 2.24 13.37
C ALA A 194 6.22 1.94 14.55
N VAL A 195 5.25 2.83 14.80
CA VAL A 195 4.27 2.69 15.89
C VAL A 195 3.32 1.51 15.63
N TYR A 196 2.75 1.42 14.42
CA TYR A 196 1.85 0.32 14.05
C TYR A 196 2.59 -1.02 13.99
N ASN A 197 3.82 -1.04 13.49
CA ASN A 197 4.66 -2.24 13.49
C ASN A 197 4.97 -2.71 14.91
N ALA A 198 5.30 -1.81 15.85
CA ALA A 198 5.53 -2.18 17.23
C ALA A 198 4.31 -2.87 17.87
N ALA A 199 3.11 -2.35 17.62
CA ALA A 199 1.86 -2.95 18.08
C ALA A 199 1.63 -4.34 17.44
N ALA A 200 1.79 -4.45 16.12
CA ALA A 200 1.64 -5.72 15.41
C ALA A 200 2.67 -6.76 15.88
N LEU A 201 3.93 -6.39 16.03
CA LEU A 201 4.99 -7.30 16.48
C LEU A 201 4.73 -7.88 17.87
N LYS A 202 4.09 -7.12 18.77
CA LYS A 202 3.62 -7.64 20.06
C LYS A 202 2.59 -8.75 19.86
N VAL A 203 1.57 -8.52 19.02
CA VAL A 203 0.56 -9.53 18.68
C VAL A 203 1.22 -10.77 18.06
N MET A 204 2.16 -10.58 17.11
CA MET A 204 2.85 -11.70 16.45
C MET A 204 3.67 -12.53 17.44
N LYS A 205 4.38 -11.88 18.36
CA LYS A 205 5.17 -12.55 19.41
C LYS A 205 4.28 -13.38 20.33
N GLU A 206 3.17 -12.83 20.79
CA GLU A 206 2.22 -13.52 21.68
C GLU A 206 1.57 -14.74 21.02
N ASN A 207 1.47 -14.73 19.67
CA ASN A 207 0.85 -15.78 18.88
C ASN A 207 1.86 -16.70 18.16
N ASN A 208 3.16 -16.56 18.41
CA ASN A 208 4.23 -17.34 17.76
C ASN A 208 4.22 -17.27 16.24
N VAL A 209 3.86 -16.10 15.67
CA VAL A 209 3.83 -15.84 14.23
C VAL A 209 5.22 -15.41 13.75
N ALA A 210 5.70 -16.03 12.67
CA ALA A 210 6.98 -15.63 12.07
C ALA A 210 6.88 -14.21 11.47
N VAL A 211 8.00 -13.47 11.50
CA VAL A 211 8.06 -12.10 10.99
C VAL A 211 8.97 -12.03 9.77
N ASN A 212 8.54 -11.30 8.75
CA ASN A 212 9.31 -10.83 7.62
C ASN A 212 9.45 -9.30 7.76
N ASP A 213 10.60 -8.83 8.22
CA ASP A 213 10.80 -7.41 8.54
C ASP A 213 11.12 -6.58 7.30
N LEU A 214 10.09 -6.31 6.49
CA LEU A 214 10.19 -5.47 5.30
C LEU A 214 10.43 -3.99 5.64
N TYR A 215 10.04 -3.52 6.84
CA TYR A 215 10.31 -2.16 7.28
C TYR A 215 11.81 -1.90 7.39
N THR A 216 12.51 -2.70 8.19
CA THR A 216 13.96 -2.56 8.38
C THR A 216 14.73 -2.83 7.08
N PHE A 217 14.27 -3.80 6.27
CA PHE A 217 14.85 -4.07 4.96
C PHE A 217 14.82 -2.85 4.02
N CYS A 218 13.73 -2.08 4.02
CA CYS A 218 13.57 -0.92 3.14
C CYS A 218 14.40 0.29 3.58
N LEU A 219 14.61 0.52 4.87
CA LEU A 219 15.17 1.76 5.40
C LEU A 219 16.49 2.20 4.73
N PRO A 220 17.53 1.33 4.59
CA PRO A 220 18.82 1.75 4.03
C PRO A 220 18.80 2.05 2.52
N GLN A 221 17.75 1.67 1.83
CA GLN A 221 17.62 1.78 0.38
C GLN A 221 16.37 2.52 -0.09
N LEU A 222 15.69 3.20 0.84
CA LEU A 222 14.38 3.81 0.64
C LEU A 222 14.32 4.73 -0.58
N GLU A 223 15.27 5.64 -0.71
CA GLU A 223 15.34 6.62 -1.81
C GLU A 223 15.56 5.94 -3.18
N THR A 224 16.23 4.80 -3.19
CA THR A 224 16.51 4.04 -4.41
C THR A 224 15.30 3.26 -4.88
N ILE A 225 14.60 2.58 -3.97
CA ILE A 225 13.57 1.58 -4.32
C ILE A 225 12.14 2.08 -4.21
N GLN A 226 11.87 3.14 -3.42
CA GLN A 226 10.51 3.68 -3.22
C GLN A 226 10.28 4.93 -4.08
N LEU A 227 9.02 5.18 -4.44
CA LEU A 227 8.63 6.40 -5.13
C LEU A 227 8.65 7.59 -4.15
N PRO A 228 9.18 8.76 -4.54
CA PRO A 228 9.20 9.93 -3.67
C PRO A 228 7.78 10.39 -3.37
N LYS A 229 7.55 10.86 -2.13
CA LYS A 229 6.23 11.33 -1.64
C LYS A 229 5.09 10.33 -1.88
N ASN A 230 5.41 9.04 -1.74
CA ASN A 230 4.49 7.95 -2.05
C ASN A 230 4.81 6.73 -1.17
N VAL A 231 3.81 5.89 -0.95
CA VAL A 231 3.99 4.61 -0.23
C VAL A 231 4.41 3.47 -1.15
N HIS A 232 4.22 3.63 -2.46
CA HIS A 232 4.50 2.58 -3.44
C HIS A 232 5.97 2.53 -3.84
N PHE A 233 6.35 1.39 -4.39
CA PHE A 233 7.70 1.10 -4.82
C PHE A 233 7.86 1.25 -6.32
N LYS A 234 9.08 1.54 -6.76
CA LYS A 234 9.51 1.40 -8.14
C LYS A 234 9.51 -0.08 -8.53
N PRO A 235 9.54 -0.44 -9.83
CA PRO A 235 9.58 -1.86 -10.25
C PRO A 235 10.72 -2.66 -9.59
N GLU A 236 11.92 -2.09 -9.53
CA GLU A 236 13.08 -2.69 -8.87
C GLU A 236 12.88 -2.87 -7.36
N GLY A 237 12.16 -1.95 -6.71
CA GLY A 237 11.81 -2.05 -5.31
C GLY A 237 10.79 -3.16 -5.05
N SER A 238 9.77 -3.29 -5.89
CA SER A 238 8.83 -4.40 -5.82
C SER A 238 9.53 -5.75 -6.02
N THR A 239 10.52 -5.81 -6.92
CA THR A 239 11.35 -7.00 -7.14
C THR A 239 12.22 -7.31 -5.92
N ALA A 240 12.78 -6.30 -5.26
CA ALA A 240 13.56 -6.48 -4.03
C ALA A 240 12.69 -7.04 -2.90
N LEU A 241 11.50 -6.45 -2.67
CA LEU A 241 10.54 -6.97 -1.69
C LEU A 241 10.11 -8.41 -2.01
N ALA A 242 9.90 -8.74 -3.29
CA ALA A 242 9.52 -10.10 -3.70
C ALA A 242 10.57 -11.15 -3.32
N LYS A 243 11.86 -10.82 -3.38
CA LYS A 243 12.95 -11.72 -2.98
C LYS A 243 12.88 -12.02 -1.48
N GLU A 244 12.74 -11.00 -0.63
CA GLU A 244 12.59 -11.16 0.83
C GLU A 244 11.36 -12.02 1.16
N VAL A 245 10.22 -11.74 0.52
CA VAL A 245 8.97 -12.48 0.72
C VAL A 245 9.13 -13.94 0.28
N ALA A 246 9.67 -14.19 -0.90
CA ALA A 246 9.88 -15.55 -1.43
C ALA A 246 10.87 -16.35 -0.59
N GLN A 247 11.95 -15.72 -0.12
CA GLN A 247 12.91 -16.33 0.79
C GLN A 247 12.21 -16.75 2.08
N LYS A 248 11.47 -15.86 2.74
CA LYS A 248 10.79 -16.14 4.00
C LYS A 248 9.76 -17.24 3.86
N ILE A 249 8.98 -17.25 2.79
CA ILE A 249 8.04 -18.33 2.48
C ILE A 249 8.78 -19.67 2.31
N THR A 250 9.91 -19.69 1.60
CA THR A 250 10.72 -20.89 1.39
C THR A 250 11.24 -21.45 2.72
N GLU A 251 11.75 -20.58 3.61
CA GLU A 251 12.19 -20.96 4.95
C GLU A 251 11.07 -21.62 5.76
N GLU A 252 9.87 -21.04 5.75
CA GLU A 252 8.73 -21.59 6.47
C GLU A 252 8.24 -22.92 5.86
N LEU A 253 8.23 -23.05 4.53
CA LEU A 253 7.87 -24.32 3.87
C LEU A 253 8.85 -25.44 4.24
N ALA A 254 10.15 -25.13 4.38
CA ALA A 254 11.18 -26.13 4.73
C ALA A 254 11.04 -26.69 6.15
N LYS A 255 10.54 -25.92 7.12
CA LYS A 255 10.36 -26.34 8.52
C LYS A 255 9.37 -27.52 8.72
N GLY A 256 8.61 -27.90 7.72
CA GLY A 256 7.62 -28.99 7.80
C GLY A 256 8.00 -30.27 7.07
N LYS A 257 9.21 -30.35 6.54
CA LYS A 257 9.74 -31.52 5.82
C LYS A 257 10.68 -32.38 6.68
N LYS A 258 10.33 -32.56 7.98
CA LYS A 258 10.99 -33.57 8.83
C LYS A 258 10.17 -34.83 8.89
#